data_23fdd32d91d5dbfb6fc4d88178711071
#
_entry.id   23fdd32d91d5dbfb6fc4d88178711071
#
_cell.length_a   1.000
_cell.length_b   1.000
_cell.length_c   1.000
_cell.angle_alpha   90.00
_cell.angle_beta   90.00
_cell.angle_gamma   90.00
#
_symmetry.space_group_name_H-M   'P 1'
#
loop_
_entity.id
_entity.type
_entity.pdbx_description
1 polymer ?
#
loop_
_entity_poly.entity_id
_entity_poly.type
_entity_poly.pdbx_seq_one_letter_code
_entity_poly.pdbx_strand_id
1 'polypeptide(L)'
;MTKERMVNELAMRPLVVAFVAALAVAWSGEVGASLLLLVPLVALAVVQRGWLWAWVVAGCVWGGFGRVEFSPSPFFEPSMVVREGVVSGAGDPLKLVTREGTYRLGRGTEMWPGSVVRVEGRLSPLAEGFDSSSGEIGRLSVKSFTEVRKAPEWRAGPEVVRRRFATWAEGALHPSTQGLVRALCFNETSALSPTDAQALRKSGTYHVVSASGMHIMFLAAGMMLLFRRLPVPYGVRMLLIGVVLVAFAVAVGGRPSIIRALLMAAVWAAAFPLRQQFDGLSAWAFAGFVGWFSSPAGVADLGYQLSMAAVGGLMLGMNDENGWHGALKATLLASLGTLPLIAYHFGTLPLWGLPANLLVLPAVSATMVLALLGAVGIPVGFLIDGLAAYMRTVVHAAADAPGAQIMVPAFHPVWIGLLWLAWLTLWRPREVEP
;
A
#
# COMPACT_ATOMS: atom_id res chain seq x y z
N MET A 1 -24.90 9.06 13.80
CA MET A 1 -24.42 8.07 14.80
C MET A 1 -23.87 8.86 15.98
N THR A 2 -24.44 8.73 17.19
CA THR A 2 -23.93 9.42 18.37
C THR A 2 -22.55 8.88 18.76
N LYS A 3 -21.72 9.68 19.42
CA LYS A 3 -20.37 9.30 19.89
C LYS A 3 -20.42 8.00 20.72
N GLU A 4 -21.47 7.84 21.53
CA GLU A 4 -21.73 6.63 22.30
C GLU A 4 -22.02 5.41 21.41
N ARG A 5 -22.75 5.59 20.30
CA ARG A 5 -23.08 4.51 19.38
C ARG A 5 -21.83 4.03 18.62
N MET A 6 -20.98 4.96 18.19
CA MET A 6 -19.69 4.63 17.53
C MET A 6 -18.75 3.91 18.51
N VAL A 7 -18.62 4.39 19.74
CA VAL A 7 -17.83 3.74 20.79
C VAL A 7 -18.39 2.35 21.11
N ASN A 8 -19.70 2.22 21.20
CA ASN A 8 -20.37 0.94 21.44
C ASN A 8 -20.21 -0.03 20.26
N GLU A 9 -20.29 0.45 19.01
CA GLU A 9 -20.06 -0.39 17.83
C GLU A 9 -18.60 -0.85 17.71
N LEU A 10 -17.63 0.02 17.97
CA LEU A 10 -16.21 -0.37 18.02
C LEU A 10 -15.92 -1.38 19.13
N ALA A 11 -16.52 -1.19 20.30
CA ALA A 11 -16.37 -2.11 21.43
C ALA A 11 -17.05 -3.48 21.20
N MET A 12 -18.03 -3.55 20.31
CA MET A 12 -18.66 -4.81 19.90
C MET A 12 -17.85 -5.60 18.85
N ARG A 13 -16.72 -5.04 18.37
CA ARG A 13 -15.87 -5.64 17.34
C ARG A 13 -14.54 -6.12 17.95
N PRO A 14 -14.50 -7.33 18.52
CA PRO A 14 -13.35 -7.82 19.29
C PRO A 14 -12.05 -7.84 18.48
N LEU A 15 -12.11 -8.16 17.17
CA LEU A 15 -10.93 -8.16 16.30
C LEU A 15 -10.32 -6.77 16.15
N VAL A 16 -11.16 -5.72 16.06
CA VAL A 16 -10.69 -4.33 15.95
C VAL A 16 -10.00 -3.92 17.24
N VAL A 17 -10.61 -4.23 18.40
CA VAL A 17 -10.04 -3.92 19.72
C VAL A 17 -8.69 -4.65 19.90
N ALA A 18 -8.64 -5.94 19.60
CA ALA A 18 -7.39 -6.72 19.69
C ALA A 18 -6.31 -6.17 18.75
N PHE A 19 -6.67 -5.81 17.52
CA PHE A 19 -5.71 -5.29 16.55
C PHE A 19 -5.14 -3.92 16.96
N VAL A 20 -5.99 -3.00 17.41
CA VAL A 20 -5.54 -1.68 17.87
C VAL A 20 -4.67 -1.81 19.13
N ALA A 21 -5.05 -2.70 20.07
CA ALA A 21 -4.23 -2.98 21.25
C ALA A 21 -2.87 -3.57 20.87
N ALA A 22 -2.84 -4.52 19.92
CA ALA A 22 -1.61 -5.11 19.42
C ALA A 22 -0.68 -4.07 18.77
N LEU A 23 -1.24 -3.19 17.92
CA LEU A 23 -0.48 -2.09 17.30
C LEU A 23 0.10 -1.14 18.35
N ALA A 24 -0.70 -0.76 19.37
CA ALA A 24 -0.24 0.11 20.45
C ALA A 24 0.97 -0.49 21.19
N VAL A 25 0.92 -1.80 21.50
CA VAL A 25 2.04 -2.49 22.18
C VAL A 25 3.25 -2.64 21.26
N ALA A 26 3.08 -2.97 20.00
CA ALA A 26 4.20 -3.10 19.06
C ALA A 26 4.94 -1.78 18.88
N TRP A 27 4.19 -0.68 18.78
CA TRP A 27 4.77 0.68 18.67
C TRP A 27 5.43 1.17 19.96
N SER A 28 5.04 0.62 21.08
CA SER A 28 5.54 1.01 22.39
C SER A 28 7.02 0.70 22.63
N GLY A 29 7.50 -0.38 22.00
CA GLY A 29 8.89 -0.80 22.14
C GLY A 29 9.89 0.24 21.65
N GLU A 30 9.50 1.09 20.71
CA GLU A 30 10.38 2.13 20.16
C GLU A 30 10.30 3.48 20.87
N VAL A 31 9.17 3.77 21.52
CA VAL A 31 8.84 5.15 21.87
C VAL A 31 8.76 5.38 23.38
N GLY A 32 8.76 4.32 24.19
CA GLY A 32 8.53 4.44 25.66
C GLY A 32 7.15 5.03 26.04
N ALA A 33 6.37 5.42 25.02
CA ALA A 33 5.12 6.18 25.15
C ALA A 33 3.86 5.30 25.21
N SER A 34 4.02 4.02 25.19
CA SER A 34 2.98 3.01 25.06
C SER A 34 1.94 2.97 26.15
N LEU A 35 2.30 3.30 27.33
CA LEU A 35 1.37 3.36 28.46
C LEU A 35 0.27 4.40 28.21
N LEU A 36 0.59 5.50 27.51
CA LEU A 36 -0.38 6.56 27.19
C LEU A 36 -1.40 6.17 26.13
N LEU A 37 -1.03 5.29 25.18
CA LEU A 37 -1.98 4.78 24.15
C LEU A 37 -2.79 3.58 24.65
N LEU A 38 -2.24 2.80 25.59
CA LEU A 38 -2.96 1.72 26.25
C LEU A 38 -4.01 2.23 27.24
N VAL A 39 -3.76 3.35 27.92
CA VAL A 39 -4.68 3.92 28.91
C VAL A 39 -6.09 4.15 28.36
N PRO A 40 -6.33 4.82 27.21
CA PRO A 40 -7.68 4.98 26.69
C PRO A 40 -8.31 3.67 26.18
N LEU A 41 -7.51 2.72 25.65
CA LEU A 41 -8.00 1.41 25.25
C LEU A 41 -8.39 0.55 26.45
N VAL A 42 -7.59 0.59 27.50
CA VAL A 42 -7.86 -0.06 28.78
C VAL A 42 -9.08 0.58 29.45
N ALA A 43 -9.16 1.92 29.48
CA ALA A 43 -10.30 2.63 30.01
C ALA A 43 -11.60 2.31 29.25
N LEU A 44 -11.54 2.20 27.92
CA LEU A 44 -12.65 1.80 27.07
C LEU A 44 -13.11 0.36 27.38
N ALA A 45 -12.17 -0.54 27.58
CA ALA A 45 -12.42 -1.94 27.91
C ALA A 45 -12.98 -2.10 29.35
N VAL A 46 -12.54 -1.28 30.31
CA VAL A 46 -13.03 -1.28 31.71
C VAL A 46 -14.49 -0.87 31.79
N VAL A 47 -14.90 0.11 30.98
CA VAL A 47 -16.26 0.67 31.01
C VAL A 47 -17.30 -0.30 30.41
N GLN A 48 -16.90 -1.30 29.62
CA GLN A 48 -17.84 -2.01 28.75
C GLN A 48 -17.97 -3.55 28.88
N ARG A 49 -17.66 -4.20 29.96
CA ARG A 49 -17.88 -5.64 30.20
C ARG A 49 -16.62 -6.53 30.09
N GLY A 50 -16.46 -7.41 31.08
CA GLY A 50 -15.25 -8.19 31.37
C GLY A 50 -14.67 -9.09 30.28
N TRP A 51 -15.41 -9.52 29.25
CA TRP A 51 -14.89 -10.37 28.17
C TRP A 51 -14.05 -9.60 27.13
N LEU A 52 -14.23 -8.28 26.99
CA LEU A 52 -13.38 -7.45 26.12
C LEU A 52 -11.94 -7.39 26.60
N TRP A 53 -11.71 -7.55 27.91
CA TRP A 53 -10.37 -7.65 28.49
C TRP A 53 -9.55 -8.81 27.88
N ALA A 54 -10.19 -9.92 27.59
CA ALA A 54 -9.52 -11.06 26.98
C ALA A 54 -8.94 -10.70 25.61
N TRP A 55 -9.66 -9.90 24.83
CA TRP A 55 -9.20 -9.42 23.52
C TRP A 55 -8.11 -8.36 23.61
N VAL A 56 -8.19 -7.44 24.59
CA VAL A 56 -7.13 -6.46 24.86
C VAL A 56 -5.86 -7.19 25.29
N VAL A 57 -5.97 -8.14 26.22
CA VAL A 57 -4.83 -8.93 26.69
C VAL A 57 -4.24 -9.76 25.55
N ALA A 58 -5.08 -10.43 24.74
CA ALA A 58 -4.61 -11.17 23.58
C ALA A 58 -3.86 -10.25 22.57
N GLY A 59 -4.38 -9.06 22.31
CA GLY A 59 -3.72 -8.05 21.48
C GLY A 59 -2.40 -7.58 22.07
N CYS A 60 -2.36 -7.29 23.37
CA CYS A 60 -1.14 -6.87 24.07
C CYS A 60 -0.06 -7.96 24.06
N VAL A 61 -0.44 -9.21 24.35
CA VAL A 61 0.46 -10.37 24.28
C VAL A 61 1.01 -10.52 22.87
N TRP A 62 0.12 -10.45 21.87
CA TRP A 62 0.50 -10.53 20.47
C TRP A 62 1.47 -9.39 20.07
N GLY A 63 1.16 -8.15 20.44
CA GLY A 63 2.04 -7.00 20.20
C GLY A 63 3.40 -7.16 20.88
N GLY A 64 3.44 -7.76 22.06
CA GLY A 64 4.69 -8.08 22.78
C GLY A 64 5.57 -9.08 22.03
N PHE A 65 4.99 -10.10 21.38
CA PHE A 65 5.74 -11.02 20.52
C PHE A 65 6.20 -10.38 19.20
N GLY A 66 5.47 -9.39 18.70
CA GLY A 66 5.79 -8.68 17.47
C GLY A 66 6.65 -7.44 17.68
N ARG A 67 7.31 -7.29 18.83
CA ARG A 67 8.26 -6.18 19.04
C ARG A 67 9.31 -6.20 17.96
N VAL A 68 9.32 -5.17 17.16
CA VAL A 68 10.34 -4.97 16.14
C VAL A 68 11.51 -4.31 16.86
N GLU A 69 12.58 -5.07 17.05
CA GLU A 69 13.87 -4.45 17.33
C GLU A 69 14.31 -3.74 16.05
N PHE A 70 14.27 -2.43 16.04
CA PHE A 70 14.94 -1.65 15.01
C PHE A 70 16.44 -1.83 15.20
N SER A 71 16.98 -2.82 14.54
CA SER A 71 18.42 -2.83 14.33
C SER A 71 18.72 -1.77 13.28
N PRO A 72 19.47 -0.72 13.61
CA PRO A 72 19.93 0.22 12.60
C PRO A 72 20.62 -0.56 11.49
N SER A 73 20.37 -0.18 10.24
CA SER A 73 21.06 -0.81 9.10
C SER A 73 22.57 -0.79 9.41
N PRO A 74 23.27 -1.91 9.27
CA PRO A 74 24.68 -1.96 9.58
C PRO A 74 25.43 -0.88 8.78
N PHE A 75 26.05 0.03 9.50
CA PHE A 75 26.88 1.06 8.89
C PHE A 75 28.15 0.37 8.42
N PHE A 76 28.35 0.27 7.12
CA PHE A 76 29.56 -0.26 6.52
C PHE A 76 30.00 0.63 5.35
N GLU A 77 31.29 0.70 5.10
CA GLU A 77 31.82 1.42 3.95
C GLU A 77 31.45 0.72 2.64
N PRO A 78 31.08 1.47 1.60
CA PRO A 78 30.76 0.89 0.30
C PRO A 78 31.93 0.08 -0.25
N SER A 79 31.73 -1.20 -0.48
CA SER A 79 32.75 -2.15 -0.94
C SER A 79 32.27 -2.95 -2.15
N MET A 80 33.24 -3.42 -2.97
CA MET A 80 32.96 -4.39 -4.02
C MET A 80 32.79 -5.76 -3.40
N VAL A 81 31.68 -6.42 -3.73
CA VAL A 81 31.36 -7.73 -3.21
C VAL A 81 30.87 -8.66 -4.32
N VAL A 82 31.07 -9.95 -4.12
CA VAL A 82 30.45 -11.01 -4.93
C VAL A 82 29.46 -11.74 -4.02
N ARG A 83 28.23 -11.86 -4.45
CA ARG A 83 27.16 -12.54 -3.70
C ARG A 83 26.40 -13.49 -4.61
N GLU A 84 26.10 -14.66 -4.07
CA GLU A 84 25.25 -15.64 -4.74
C GLU A 84 23.96 -15.83 -3.97
N GLY A 85 22.84 -15.80 -4.68
CA GLY A 85 21.55 -15.91 -4.03
C GLY A 85 20.42 -16.03 -5.04
N VAL A 86 19.20 -16.13 -4.50
CA VAL A 86 17.97 -16.22 -5.28
C VAL A 86 17.43 -14.81 -5.52
N VAL A 87 17.16 -14.49 -6.78
CA VAL A 87 16.44 -13.25 -7.13
C VAL A 87 15.00 -13.36 -6.65
N SER A 88 14.57 -12.41 -5.85
CA SER A 88 13.23 -12.35 -5.28
C SER A 88 12.57 -11.01 -5.63
N GLY A 89 11.24 -11.01 -5.62
CA GLY A 89 10.41 -9.86 -5.95
C GLY A 89 9.87 -9.93 -7.38
N ALA A 90 8.89 -9.09 -7.65
CA ALA A 90 8.41 -8.80 -8.99
C ALA A 90 8.35 -7.28 -9.12
N GLY A 91 8.82 -6.73 -10.22
CA GLY A 91 9.00 -5.29 -10.37
C GLY A 91 10.33 -4.80 -9.79
N ASP A 92 10.40 -3.50 -9.61
CA ASP A 92 11.60 -2.80 -9.17
C ASP A 92 11.35 -2.18 -7.77
N PRO A 93 12.27 -2.31 -6.83
CA PRO A 93 13.55 -3.01 -6.95
C PRO A 93 13.45 -4.53 -6.72
N LEU A 94 14.22 -5.28 -7.49
CA LEU A 94 14.48 -6.70 -7.22
C LEU A 94 15.34 -6.84 -5.95
N LYS A 95 15.23 -7.99 -5.29
CA LYS A 95 16.02 -8.33 -4.11
C LYS A 95 16.85 -9.58 -4.37
N LEU A 96 18.06 -9.62 -3.84
CA LEU A 96 18.90 -10.81 -3.82
C LEU A 96 18.84 -11.42 -2.41
N VAL A 97 18.23 -12.58 -2.29
CA VAL A 97 18.16 -13.33 -1.04
C VAL A 97 19.34 -14.30 -0.97
N THR A 98 20.21 -14.11 -0.02
CA THR A 98 21.41 -14.93 0.22
C THR A 98 21.34 -15.59 1.60
N ARG A 99 22.32 -16.42 1.94
CA ARG A 99 22.46 -16.99 3.30
C ARG A 99 22.81 -15.92 4.35
N GLU A 100 23.44 -14.82 3.94
CA GLU A 100 23.85 -13.74 4.83
C GLU A 100 22.74 -12.71 5.05
N GLY A 101 21.73 -12.69 4.18
CA GLY A 101 20.58 -11.81 4.27
C GLY A 101 20.06 -11.36 2.91
N THR A 102 19.20 -10.36 2.93
CA THR A 102 18.53 -9.82 1.73
C THR A 102 19.17 -8.49 1.33
N TYR A 103 19.51 -8.37 0.07
CA TYR A 103 20.08 -7.16 -0.52
C TYR A 103 19.12 -6.59 -1.57
N ARG A 104 18.93 -5.28 -1.55
CA ARG A 104 18.19 -4.57 -2.59
C ARG A 104 19.09 -4.41 -3.82
N LEU A 105 18.65 -4.94 -4.97
CA LEU A 105 19.38 -4.77 -6.23
C LEU A 105 19.17 -3.35 -6.79
N GLY A 106 20.17 -2.84 -7.47
CA GLY A 106 20.09 -1.56 -8.17
C GLY A 106 19.01 -1.56 -9.25
N ARG A 107 18.50 -0.39 -9.61
CA ARG A 107 17.49 -0.24 -10.67
C ARG A 107 18.03 -0.70 -12.03
N GLY A 108 17.15 -1.24 -12.87
CA GLY A 108 17.50 -1.63 -14.24
C GLY A 108 18.22 -2.97 -14.37
N THR A 109 18.22 -3.82 -13.34
CA THR A 109 18.77 -5.18 -13.42
C THR A 109 17.77 -6.12 -14.09
N GLU A 110 18.15 -6.65 -15.26
CA GLU A 110 17.33 -7.60 -16.03
C GLU A 110 17.53 -9.04 -15.54
N MET A 111 17.20 -9.31 -14.30
CA MET A 111 17.27 -10.65 -13.72
C MET A 111 15.88 -11.26 -13.62
N TRP A 112 15.81 -12.59 -13.69
CA TRP A 112 14.55 -13.33 -13.57
C TRP A 112 14.26 -13.67 -12.11
N PRO A 113 13.12 -13.26 -11.54
CA PRO A 113 12.70 -13.68 -10.21
C PRO A 113 12.65 -15.20 -10.11
N GLY A 114 13.26 -15.74 -9.05
CA GLY A 114 13.38 -17.18 -8.82
C GLY A 114 14.64 -17.82 -9.42
N SER A 115 15.43 -17.11 -10.23
CA SER A 115 16.75 -17.60 -10.67
C SER A 115 17.76 -17.51 -9.52
N VAL A 116 18.74 -18.40 -9.56
CA VAL A 116 19.94 -18.31 -8.72
C VAL A 116 21.00 -17.61 -9.52
N VAL A 117 21.48 -16.50 -9.00
CA VAL A 117 22.48 -15.67 -9.68
C VAL A 117 23.67 -15.41 -8.78
N ARG A 118 24.85 -15.30 -9.40
CA ARG A 118 26.04 -14.77 -8.77
C ARG A 118 26.24 -13.35 -9.27
N VAL A 119 26.18 -12.39 -8.34
CA VAL A 119 26.23 -10.96 -8.63
C VAL A 119 27.53 -10.39 -8.12
N GLU A 120 28.24 -9.66 -8.98
CA GLU A 120 29.35 -8.79 -8.63
C GLU A 120 28.87 -7.35 -8.67
N GLY A 121 29.09 -6.60 -7.60
CA GLY A 121 28.64 -5.23 -7.53
C GLY A 121 29.12 -4.48 -6.30
N ARG A 122 28.80 -3.19 -6.25
CA ARG A 122 29.12 -2.33 -5.11
C ARG A 122 28.00 -2.39 -4.09
N LEU A 123 28.30 -2.91 -2.92
CA LEU A 123 27.42 -2.88 -1.76
C LEU A 123 27.53 -1.53 -1.05
N SER A 124 26.40 -0.91 -0.79
CA SER A 124 26.29 0.34 -0.05
C SER A 124 25.19 0.22 1.01
N PRO A 125 25.31 0.93 2.16
CA PRO A 125 24.23 0.96 3.15
C PRO A 125 22.96 1.53 2.54
N LEU A 126 21.81 1.19 3.11
CA LEU A 126 20.54 1.83 2.78
C LEU A 126 20.55 3.26 3.30
N ALA A 127 19.93 4.19 2.57
CA ALA A 127 19.84 5.58 3.02
C ALA A 127 19.06 5.66 4.35
N GLU A 128 19.49 6.52 5.26
CA GLU A 128 18.81 6.78 6.53
C GLU A 128 17.33 7.13 6.27
N GLY A 129 16.43 6.48 6.99
CA GLY A 129 14.97 6.65 6.87
C GLY A 129 14.28 5.72 5.87
N PHE A 130 15.02 4.91 5.11
CA PHE A 130 14.46 3.90 4.20
C PHE A 130 14.80 2.48 4.70
N ASP A 131 13.78 1.78 5.23
CA ASP A 131 13.68 0.32 5.25
C ASP A 131 14.67 -0.54 6.07
N SER A 132 15.01 -0.19 7.29
CA SER A 132 15.51 -1.20 8.24
C SER A 132 14.45 -2.27 8.58
N SER A 133 13.17 -1.94 8.38
CA SER A 133 12.02 -2.82 8.66
C SER A 133 11.85 -3.98 7.67
N SER A 134 12.43 -3.90 6.47
CA SER A 134 12.30 -4.93 5.44
C SER A 134 13.30 -6.09 5.58
N GLY A 135 14.17 -6.06 6.60
CA GLY A 135 15.24 -7.05 6.79
C GLY A 135 16.31 -6.99 5.69
N GLU A 136 16.40 -5.87 4.97
CA GLU A 136 17.42 -5.65 3.94
C GLU A 136 18.70 -5.13 4.57
N ILE A 137 19.85 -5.78 4.25
CA ILE A 137 21.16 -5.41 4.81
C ILE A 137 21.74 -4.19 4.10
N GLY A 138 21.48 -4.05 2.79
CA GLY A 138 22.06 -2.97 2.01
C GLY A 138 21.60 -2.97 0.56
N ARG A 139 22.09 -1.99 -0.19
CA ARG A 139 21.82 -1.85 -1.63
C ARG A 139 23.01 -2.37 -2.43
N LEU A 140 22.78 -3.32 -3.33
CA LEU A 140 23.79 -3.88 -4.22
C LEU A 140 23.63 -3.29 -5.62
N SER A 141 24.52 -2.38 -6.00
CA SER A 141 24.61 -1.83 -7.36
C SER A 141 25.34 -2.82 -8.24
N VAL A 142 24.62 -3.50 -9.11
CA VAL A 142 25.13 -4.60 -9.95
C VAL A 142 26.08 -4.07 -11.02
N LYS A 143 27.29 -4.63 -11.11
CA LYS A 143 28.24 -4.40 -12.18
C LYS A 143 28.15 -5.50 -13.23
N SER A 144 28.10 -6.74 -12.78
CA SER A 144 27.94 -7.92 -13.60
C SER A 144 27.19 -9.01 -12.85
N PHE A 145 26.53 -9.90 -13.56
CA PHE A 145 25.93 -11.10 -12.97
C PHE A 145 26.04 -12.30 -13.89
N THR A 146 26.05 -13.48 -13.29
CA THR A 146 26.03 -14.75 -13.99
C THR A 146 24.86 -15.58 -13.45
N GLU A 147 24.00 -16.06 -14.32
CA GLU A 147 22.89 -16.94 -13.94
C GLU A 147 23.45 -18.36 -13.69
N VAL A 148 23.37 -18.80 -12.45
CA VAL A 148 23.83 -20.12 -12.02
C VAL A 148 22.73 -21.17 -12.27
N ARG A 149 21.47 -20.81 -12.05
CA ARG A 149 20.31 -21.66 -12.28
C ARG A 149 19.09 -20.85 -12.70
N LYS A 150 18.44 -21.26 -13.76
CA LYS A 150 17.22 -20.61 -14.27
C LYS A 150 16.06 -20.76 -13.28
N ALA A 151 15.19 -19.75 -13.28
CA ALA A 151 13.95 -19.78 -12.52
C ALA A 151 13.02 -20.89 -13.05
N PRO A 152 12.26 -21.58 -12.19
CA PRO A 152 11.15 -22.43 -12.61
C PRO A 152 10.13 -21.62 -13.41
N GLU A 153 9.55 -22.20 -14.47
CA GLU A 153 8.63 -21.51 -15.39
C GLU A 153 7.45 -20.83 -14.69
N TRP A 154 6.89 -21.47 -13.65
CA TRP A 154 5.78 -20.89 -12.89
C TRP A 154 6.16 -19.62 -12.10
N ARG A 155 7.44 -19.47 -11.71
CA ARG A 155 7.96 -18.24 -11.10
C ARG A 155 8.31 -17.17 -12.13
N ALA A 156 8.61 -17.57 -13.35
CA ALA A 156 8.87 -16.67 -14.45
C ALA A 156 7.58 -16.07 -15.05
N GLY A 157 6.42 -16.72 -14.88
CA GLY A 157 5.15 -16.31 -15.47
C GLY A 157 4.78 -14.83 -15.25
N PRO A 158 4.81 -14.31 -14.02
CA PRO A 158 4.52 -12.91 -13.74
C PRO A 158 5.45 -11.93 -14.47
N GLU A 159 6.73 -12.29 -14.58
CA GLU A 159 7.73 -11.49 -15.30
C GLU A 159 7.47 -11.50 -16.82
N VAL A 160 7.06 -12.64 -17.37
CA VAL A 160 6.65 -12.72 -18.78
C VAL A 160 5.49 -11.79 -19.08
N VAL A 161 4.47 -11.76 -18.21
CA VAL A 161 3.32 -10.86 -18.35
C VAL A 161 3.78 -9.39 -18.34
N ARG A 162 4.63 -9.02 -17.40
CA ARG A 162 5.16 -7.65 -17.31
C ARG A 162 5.98 -7.24 -18.53
N ARG A 163 6.88 -8.13 -18.99
CA ARG A 163 7.69 -7.86 -20.19
C ARG A 163 6.83 -7.73 -21.44
N ARG A 164 5.82 -8.61 -21.62
CA ARG A 164 4.88 -8.47 -22.72
C ARG A 164 4.12 -7.15 -22.68
N PHE A 165 3.69 -6.74 -21.49
CA PHE A 165 3.04 -5.44 -21.30
C PHE A 165 3.99 -4.29 -21.61
N ALA A 166 5.25 -4.35 -21.17
CA ALA A 166 6.26 -3.34 -21.46
C ALA A 166 6.51 -3.23 -22.98
N THR A 167 6.67 -4.35 -23.68
CA THR A 167 6.83 -4.38 -25.14
C THR A 167 5.60 -3.80 -25.85
N TRP A 168 4.39 -4.14 -25.40
CA TRP A 168 3.18 -3.51 -25.91
C TRP A 168 3.19 -1.99 -25.68
N ALA A 169 3.50 -1.54 -24.48
CA ALA A 169 3.54 -0.11 -24.16
C ALA A 169 4.57 0.65 -25.01
N GLU A 170 5.74 0.04 -25.29
CA GLU A 170 6.78 0.60 -26.15
C GLU A 170 6.32 0.74 -27.61
N GLY A 171 5.52 -0.20 -28.09
CA GLY A 171 4.99 -0.19 -29.46
C GLY A 171 3.71 0.64 -29.65
N ALA A 172 2.90 0.83 -28.61
CA ALA A 172 1.57 1.40 -28.70
C ALA A 172 1.43 2.81 -28.12
N LEU A 173 2.35 3.25 -27.23
CA LEU A 173 2.27 4.49 -26.51
C LEU A 173 3.42 5.45 -26.84
N HIS A 174 3.15 6.74 -26.70
CA HIS A 174 4.18 7.77 -26.86
C HIS A 174 5.31 7.58 -25.80
N PRO A 175 6.61 7.75 -26.15
CA PRO A 175 7.73 7.53 -25.23
C PRO A 175 7.61 8.20 -23.87
N SER A 176 7.03 9.42 -23.80
CA SER A 176 6.82 10.13 -22.54
C SER A 176 5.74 9.49 -21.66
N THR A 177 4.84 8.67 -22.22
CA THR A 177 3.72 8.02 -21.52
C THR A 177 4.08 6.64 -20.98
N GLN A 178 4.96 5.93 -21.70
CA GLN A 178 5.31 4.53 -21.41
C GLN A 178 5.71 4.31 -19.95
N GLY A 179 6.61 5.14 -19.42
CA GLY A 179 7.10 5.03 -18.05
C GLY A 179 6.00 5.21 -16.99
N LEU A 180 5.11 6.18 -17.21
CA LEU A 180 3.98 6.42 -16.30
C LEU A 180 2.99 5.24 -16.31
N VAL A 181 2.65 4.70 -17.48
CA VAL A 181 1.71 3.59 -17.61
C VAL A 181 2.27 2.29 -17.04
N ARG A 182 3.57 2.01 -17.27
CA ARG A 182 4.27 0.86 -16.68
C ARG A 182 4.32 0.96 -15.15
N ALA A 183 4.59 2.15 -14.63
CA ALA A 183 4.56 2.40 -13.20
C ALA A 183 3.14 2.20 -12.62
N LEU A 184 2.11 2.76 -13.26
CA LEU A 184 0.72 2.61 -12.85
C LEU A 184 0.25 1.16 -12.86
N CYS A 185 0.48 0.42 -13.94
CA CYS A 185 -0.09 -0.92 -14.10
C CYS A 185 0.72 -2.01 -13.37
N PHE A 186 2.06 -1.90 -13.36
CA PHE A 186 2.94 -2.95 -12.84
C PHE A 186 3.95 -2.46 -11.79
N ASN A 187 3.77 -1.24 -11.27
CA ASN A 187 4.68 -0.67 -10.27
C ASN A 187 6.16 -0.59 -10.71
N GLU A 188 6.40 -0.45 -12.02
CA GLU A 188 7.74 -0.27 -12.56
C GLU A 188 8.17 1.21 -12.41
N THR A 189 8.38 1.65 -11.19
CA THR A 189 8.72 3.05 -10.88
C THR A 189 10.08 3.48 -11.41
N SER A 190 10.96 2.52 -11.76
CA SER A 190 12.23 2.79 -12.48
C SER A 190 12.03 3.28 -13.90
N ALA A 191 10.88 2.95 -14.52
CA ALA A 191 10.54 3.42 -15.86
C ALA A 191 10.10 4.89 -15.90
N LEU A 192 9.80 5.50 -14.75
CA LEU A 192 9.43 6.91 -14.65
C LEU A 192 10.63 7.82 -14.97
N SER A 193 10.37 8.91 -15.66
CA SER A 193 11.37 9.97 -15.80
C SER A 193 11.73 10.55 -14.42
N PRO A 194 12.96 10.98 -14.17
CA PRO A 194 13.33 11.61 -12.90
C PRO A 194 12.47 12.84 -12.57
N THR A 195 12.08 13.60 -13.60
CA THR A 195 11.23 14.79 -13.47
C THR A 195 9.82 14.41 -13.03
N ASP A 196 9.19 13.40 -13.66
CA ASP A 196 7.87 12.94 -13.26
C ASP A 196 7.88 12.31 -11.86
N ALA A 197 8.91 11.52 -11.52
CA ALA A 197 9.05 10.95 -10.19
C ALA A 197 9.20 12.03 -9.11
N GLN A 198 9.92 13.12 -9.38
CA GLN A 198 10.05 14.24 -8.47
C GLN A 198 8.73 15.02 -8.35
N ALA A 199 8.05 15.30 -9.47
CA ALA A 199 6.78 16.01 -9.48
C ALA A 199 5.70 15.23 -8.70
N LEU A 200 5.60 13.89 -8.89
CA LEU A 200 4.69 13.03 -8.15
C LEU A 200 4.94 13.07 -6.63
N ARG A 201 6.21 13.13 -6.21
CA ARG A 201 6.55 13.25 -4.77
C ARG A 201 6.16 14.63 -4.22
N LYS A 202 6.54 15.70 -4.91
CA LYS A 202 6.23 17.08 -4.48
C LYS A 202 4.74 17.36 -4.42
N SER A 203 3.99 16.87 -5.39
CA SER A 203 2.51 17.00 -5.42
C SER A 203 1.79 16.09 -4.43
N GLY A 204 2.48 15.14 -3.74
CA GLY A 204 1.86 14.17 -2.85
C GLY A 204 1.07 13.05 -3.55
N THR A 205 1.22 12.91 -4.88
CA THR A 205 0.50 11.92 -5.69
C THR A 205 1.33 10.66 -6.00
N TYR A 206 2.53 10.51 -5.42
CA TYR A 206 3.42 9.37 -5.71
C TYR A 206 2.80 8.00 -5.40
N HIS A 207 1.89 7.93 -4.42
CA HIS A 207 1.16 6.71 -4.08
C HIS A 207 0.28 6.18 -5.22
N VAL A 208 -0.06 7.01 -6.20
CA VAL A 208 -0.88 6.64 -7.37
C VAL A 208 -0.12 5.70 -8.30
N VAL A 209 1.19 5.92 -8.49
CA VAL A 209 2.07 5.05 -9.31
C VAL A 209 2.66 3.89 -8.52
N SER A 210 2.53 3.91 -7.20
CA SER A 210 2.88 2.78 -6.34
C SER A 210 1.69 1.83 -6.25
N ALA A 211 1.91 0.56 -6.56
CA ALA A 211 0.85 -0.44 -6.49
C ALA A 211 0.17 -0.46 -5.12
N SER A 212 -1.11 -0.14 -5.09
CA SER A 212 -1.91 0.08 -3.90
C SER A 212 -3.24 -0.70 -3.94
N GLY A 213 -3.95 -0.74 -2.81
CA GLY A 213 -5.28 -1.34 -2.73
C GLY A 213 -6.30 -0.74 -3.70
N MET A 214 -6.11 0.51 -4.11
CA MET A 214 -6.94 1.19 -5.11
C MET A 214 -6.92 0.47 -6.47
N HIS A 215 -5.77 -0.07 -6.88
CA HIS A 215 -5.63 -0.84 -8.12
C HIS A 215 -6.49 -2.12 -8.09
N ILE A 216 -6.51 -2.81 -6.95
CA ILE A 216 -7.39 -3.97 -6.72
C ILE A 216 -8.85 -3.57 -6.84
N MET A 217 -9.24 -2.43 -6.23
CA MET A 217 -10.61 -1.93 -6.30
C MET A 217 -11.02 -1.57 -7.72
N PHE A 218 -10.18 -0.86 -8.48
CA PHE A 218 -10.47 -0.49 -9.87
C PHE A 218 -10.59 -1.71 -10.78
N LEU A 219 -9.68 -2.68 -10.62
CA LEU A 219 -9.74 -3.91 -11.38
C LEU A 219 -10.98 -4.73 -11.04
N ALA A 220 -11.31 -4.88 -9.76
CA ALA A 220 -12.52 -5.57 -9.30
C ALA A 220 -13.79 -4.88 -9.82
N ALA A 221 -13.88 -3.55 -9.70
CA ALA A 221 -15.01 -2.77 -10.17
C ALA A 221 -15.18 -2.88 -11.70
N GLY A 222 -14.09 -2.77 -12.46
CA GLY A 222 -14.10 -2.95 -13.91
C GLY A 222 -14.59 -4.34 -14.32
N MET A 223 -14.12 -5.39 -13.68
CA MET A 223 -14.59 -6.77 -13.91
C MET A 223 -16.04 -6.97 -13.48
N MET A 224 -16.45 -6.40 -12.34
CA MET A 224 -17.86 -6.45 -11.92
C MET A 224 -18.77 -5.81 -12.97
N LEU A 225 -18.36 -4.65 -13.50
CA LEU A 225 -19.10 -3.96 -14.57
C LEU A 225 -19.20 -4.81 -15.84
N LEU A 226 -18.09 -5.45 -16.24
CA LEU A 226 -18.05 -6.37 -17.39
C LEU A 226 -19.00 -7.56 -17.18
N PHE A 227 -18.90 -8.23 -16.04
CA PHE A 227 -19.73 -9.40 -15.71
C PHE A 227 -21.19 -9.05 -15.43
N ARG A 228 -21.52 -7.78 -15.16
CA ARG A 228 -22.92 -7.37 -14.93
C ARG A 228 -23.83 -7.67 -16.13
N ARG A 229 -23.27 -7.66 -17.34
CA ARG A 229 -24.01 -7.89 -18.58
C ARG A 229 -23.97 -9.36 -19.05
N LEU A 230 -23.23 -10.22 -18.35
CA LEU A 230 -23.11 -11.63 -18.69
C LEU A 230 -23.95 -12.49 -17.74
N PRO A 231 -24.62 -13.53 -18.23
CA PRO A 231 -25.44 -14.43 -17.41
C PRO A 231 -24.54 -15.43 -16.65
N VAL A 232 -23.64 -14.92 -15.81
CA VAL A 232 -22.70 -15.72 -15.02
C VAL A 232 -23.18 -15.79 -13.58
N PRO A 233 -23.31 -16.99 -12.98
CA PRO A 233 -23.69 -17.16 -11.57
C PRO A 233 -22.73 -16.41 -10.63
N TYR A 234 -23.24 -15.88 -9.51
CA TYR A 234 -22.47 -15.10 -8.56
C TYR A 234 -21.16 -15.77 -8.12
N GLY A 235 -21.22 -17.05 -7.72
CA GLY A 235 -20.03 -17.78 -7.27
C GLY A 235 -18.95 -17.88 -8.33
N VAL A 236 -19.32 -18.19 -9.58
CA VAL A 236 -18.38 -18.26 -10.71
C VAL A 236 -17.80 -16.87 -11.00
N ARG A 237 -18.63 -15.84 -10.98
CA ARG A 237 -18.19 -14.45 -11.15
C ARG A 237 -17.15 -14.06 -10.11
N MET A 238 -17.42 -14.32 -8.83
CA MET A 238 -16.48 -13.99 -7.73
C MET A 238 -15.21 -14.80 -7.85
N LEU A 239 -15.29 -16.07 -8.23
CA LEU A 239 -14.10 -16.91 -8.46
C LEU A 239 -13.23 -16.34 -9.60
N LEU A 240 -13.82 -15.98 -10.73
CA LEU A 240 -13.08 -15.42 -11.87
C LEU A 240 -12.43 -14.08 -11.51
N ILE A 241 -13.16 -13.20 -10.82
CA ILE A 241 -12.61 -11.94 -10.33
C ILE A 241 -11.44 -12.24 -9.37
N GLY A 242 -11.63 -13.15 -8.40
CA GLY A 242 -10.60 -13.53 -7.46
C GLY A 242 -9.33 -14.05 -8.13
N VAL A 243 -9.46 -14.92 -9.12
CA VAL A 243 -8.32 -15.43 -9.91
C VAL A 243 -7.55 -14.31 -10.58
N VAL A 244 -8.26 -13.37 -11.24
CA VAL A 244 -7.60 -12.22 -11.90
C VAL A 244 -6.92 -11.30 -10.90
N LEU A 245 -7.57 -11.01 -9.75
CA LEU A 245 -6.97 -10.17 -8.71
C LEU A 245 -5.72 -10.80 -8.10
N VAL A 246 -5.74 -12.12 -7.86
CA VAL A 246 -4.56 -12.85 -7.37
C VAL A 246 -3.45 -12.86 -8.43
N ALA A 247 -3.78 -13.12 -9.69
CA ALA A 247 -2.81 -13.08 -10.79
C ALA A 247 -2.16 -11.69 -10.92
N PHE A 248 -2.98 -10.63 -10.82
CA PHE A 248 -2.50 -9.25 -10.81
C PHE A 248 -1.57 -8.99 -9.59
N ALA A 249 -1.98 -9.41 -8.39
CA ALA A 249 -1.17 -9.23 -7.18
C ALA A 249 0.21 -9.91 -7.32
N VAL A 250 0.25 -11.11 -7.88
CA VAL A 250 1.49 -11.83 -8.15
C VAL A 250 2.32 -11.10 -9.20
N ALA A 251 1.70 -10.61 -10.28
CA ALA A 251 2.39 -9.87 -11.34
C ALA A 251 3.02 -8.56 -10.85
N VAL A 252 2.40 -7.92 -9.86
CA VAL A 252 2.89 -6.64 -9.27
C VAL A 252 3.85 -6.87 -8.08
N GLY A 253 4.08 -8.13 -7.69
CA GLY A 253 5.07 -8.50 -6.68
C GLY A 253 4.53 -8.68 -5.28
N GLY A 254 3.22 -8.93 -5.10
CA GLY A 254 2.63 -9.31 -3.81
C GLY A 254 2.85 -8.28 -2.69
N ARG A 255 2.81 -7.00 -3.01
CA ARG A 255 3.06 -5.94 -2.02
C ARG A 255 2.07 -6.02 -0.85
N PRO A 256 2.50 -5.71 0.38
CA PRO A 256 1.64 -5.80 1.56
C PRO A 256 0.31 -5.05 1.42
N SER A 257 0.30 -3.88 0.77
CA SER A 257 -0.92 -3.10 0.51
C SER A 257 -1.91 -3.81 -0.41
N ILE A 258 -1.43 -4.53 -1.41
CA ILE A 258 -2.24 -5.31 -2.35
C ILE A 258 -2.79 -6.56 -1.67
N ILE A 259 -1.96 -7.27 -0.89
CA ILE A 259 -2.39 -8.46 -0.14
C ILE A 259 -3.52 -8.09 0.83
N ARG A 260 -3.41 -6.98 1.56
CA ARG A 260 -4.50 -6.50 2.44
C ARG A 260 -5.78 -6.21 1.67
N ALA A 261 -5.69 -5.54 0.52
CA ALA A 261 -6.85 -5.26 -0.31
C ALA A 261 -7.50 -6.54 -0.84
N LEU A 262 -6.70 -7.54 -1.23
CA LEU A 262 -7.20 -8.88 -1.62
C LEU A 262 -7.92 -9.56 -0.46
N LEU A 263 -7.37 -9.54 0.74
CA LEU A 263 -7.99 -10.13 1.92
C LEU A 263 -9.33 -9.47 2.25
N MET A 264 -9.38 -8.13 2.21
CA MET A 264 -10.64 -7.40 2.42
C MET A 264 -11.66 -7.70 1.31
N ALA A 265 -11.22 -7.78 0.05
CA ALA A 265 -12.08 -8.16 -1.07
C ALA A 265 -12.59 -9.60 -0.94
N ALA A 266 -11.77 -10.53 -0.45
CA ALA A 266 -12.18 -11.91 -0.20
C ALA A 266 -13.22 -12.00 0.92
N VAL A 267 -13.04 -11.26 2.02
CA VAL A 267 -14.04 -11.17 3.10
C VAL A 267 -15.35 -10.60 2.57
N TRP A 268 -15.30 -9.53 1.77
CA TRP A 268 -16.48 -8.94 1.14
C TRP A 268 -17.19 -9.95 0.21
N ALA A 269 -16.45 -10.65 -0.64
CA ALA A 269 -17.02 -11.63 -1.57
C ALA A 269 -17.63 -12.84 -0.84
N ALA A 270 -17.06 -13.24 0.30
CA ALA A 270 -17.57 -14.34 1.12
C ALA A 270 -18.82 -13.98 1.93
N ALA A 271 -19.03 -12.71 2.23
CA ALA A 271 -20.16 -12.27 3.07
C ALA A 271 -21.52 -12.67 2.47
N PHE A 272 -21.69 -12.49 1.15
CA PHE A 272 -22.95 -12.79 0.48
C PHE A 272 -23.35 -14.29 0.55
N PRO A 273 -22.52 -15.25 0.12
CA PRO A 273 -22.87 -16.67 0.20
C PRO A 273 -23.01 -17.17 1.64
N LEU A 274 -22.30 -16.56 2.60
CA LEU A 274 -22.42 -16.86 4.03
C LEU A 274 -23.62 -16.19 4.70
N ARG A 275 -24.42 -15.41 3.97
CA ARG A 275 -25.55 -14.64 4.49
C ARG A 275 -25.18 -13.74 5.68
N GLN A 276 -23.97 -13.21 5.65
CA GLN A 276 -23.46 -12.29 6.66
C GLN A 276 -23.41 -10.86 6.12
N GLN A 277 -23.59 -9.88 6.99
CA GLN A 277 -23.35 -8.50 6.65
C GLN A 277 -21.84 -8.24 6.60
N PHE A 278 -21.38 -7.55 5.54
CA PHE A 278 -20.00 -7.15 5.46
C PHE A 278 -19.68 -6.07 6.49
N ASP A 279 -18.73 -6.34 7.36
CA ASP A 279 -18.18 -5.35 8.29
C ASP A 279 -16.78 -4.92 7.87
N GLY A 280 -16.67 -3.71 7.34
CA GLY A 280 -15.42 -3.15 6.83
C GLY A 280 -14.34 -3.01 7.89
N LEU A 281 -14.69 -2.65 9.13
CA LEU A 281 -13.70 -2.53 10.22
C LEU A 281 -13.14 -3.88 10.66
N SER A 282 -13.98 -4.90 10.75
CA SER A 282 -13.51 -6.27 11.05
C SER A 282 -12.66 -6.82 9.90
N ALA A 283 -13.02 -6.56 8.64
CA ALA A 283 -12.21 -6.95 7.49
C ALA A 283 -10.85 -6.21 7.48
N TRP A 284 -10.82 -4.94 7.83
CA TRP A 284 -9.61 -4.13 7.99
C TRP A 284 -8.69 -4.70 9.08
N ALA A 285 -9.23 -4.98 10.27
CA ALA A 285 -8.48 -5.55 11.37
C ALA A 285 -7.95 -6.95 11.02
N PHE A 286 -8.77 -7.80 10.39
CA PHE A 286 -8.35 -9.12 9.92
C PHE A 286 -7.19 -9.02 8.92
N ALA A 287 -7.30 -8.17 7.90
CA ALA A 287 -6.24 -7.97 6.93
C ALA A 287 -4.95 -7.41 7.58
N GLY A 288 -5.09 -6.57 8.60
CA GLY A 288 -3.99 -6.08 9.41
C GLY A 288 -3.28 -7.19 10.16
N PHE A 289 -4.02 -8.06 10.86
CA PHE A 289 -3.46 -9.21 11.56
C PHE A 289 -2.75 -10.17 10.61
N VAL A 290 -3.37 -10.54 9.49
CA VAL A 290 -2.73 -11.44 8.51
C VAL A 290 -1.42 -10.85 7.97
N GLY A 291 -1.40 -9.55 7.68
CA GLY A 291 -0.18 -8.87 7.27
C GLY A 291 0.92 -8.93 8.34
N TRP A 292 0.55 -8.75 9.59
CA TRP A 292 1.47 -8.83 10.72
C TRP A 292 2.00 -10.26 10.93
N PHE A 293 1.12 -11.26 10.91
CA PHE A 293 1.53 -12.67 11.00
C PHE A 293 2.51 -13.08 9.90
N SER A 294 2.27 -12.56 8.67
CA SER A 294 3.12 -12.87 7.52
C SER A 294 4.53 -12.26 7.64
N SER A 295 4.64 -11.11 8.30
CA SER A 295 5.91 -10.39 8.51
C SER A 295 5.79 -9.53 9.76
N PRO A 296 6.22 -10.01 10.94
CA PRO A 296 6.19 -9.21 12.17
C PRO A 296 6.94 -7.89 12.05
N ALA A 297 8.11 -7.89 11.40
CA ALA A 297 8.87 -6.69 11.09
C ALA A 297 8.17 -5.76 10.08
N GLY A 298 7.27 -6.31 9.27
CA GLY A 298 6.53 -5.54 8.26
C GLY A 298 5.55 -4.50 8.82
N VAL A 299 5.23 -4.54 10.12
CA VAL A 299 4.41 -3.50 10.77
C VAL A 299 5.13 -2.16 10.78
N ALA A 300 6.46 -2.17 10.86
CA ALA A 300 7.28 -0.97 10.75
C ALA A 300 7.43 -0.47 9.30
N ASP A 301 7.06 -1.30 8.30
CA ASP A 301 7.05 -0.86 6.89
C ASP A 301 6.09 0.31 6.67
N LEU A 302 6.60 1.39 6.12
CA LEU A 302 5.85 2.60 5.87
C LEU A 302 4.62 2.37 4.99
N GLY A 303 4.74 1.49 3.98
CA GLY A 303 3.62 1.12 3.11
C GLY A 303 2.51 0.39 3.87
N TYR A 304 2.88 -0.43 4.87
CA TYR A 304 1.91 -1.05 5.79
C TYR A 304 1.19 0.01 6.61
N GLN A 305 1.94 0.89 7.29
CA GLN A 305 1.39 1.93 8.16
C GLN A 305 0.46 2.88 7.39
N LEU A 306 0.92 3.41 6.25
CA LEU A 306 0.12 4.33 5.42
C LEU A 306 -1.16 3.66 4.89
N SER A 307 -1.09 2.40 4.46
CA SER A 307 -2.27 1.68 3.98
C SER A 307 -3.27 1.40 5.09
N MET A 308 -2.82 0.99 6.28
CA MET A 308 -3.71 0.77 7.42
C MET A 308 -4.36 2.08 7.89
N ALA A 309 -3.58 3.17 7.95
CA ALA A 309 -4.08 4.49 8.33
C ALA A 309 -5.09 5.06 7.31
N ALA A 310 -4.82 4.93 6.01
CA ALA A 310 -5.73 5.39 4.96
C ALA A 310 -7.07 4.65 5.01
N VAL A 311 -7.03 3.31 5.05
CA VAL A 311 -8.25 2.48 5.08
C VAL A 311 -8.98 2.63 6.41
N GLY A 312 -8.26 2.72 7.53
CA GLY A 312 -8.85 3.01 8.84
C GLY A 312 -9.60 4.34 8.84
N GLY A 313 -9.01 5.39 8.28
CA GLY A 313 -9.67 6.69 8.09
C GLY A 313 -10.96 6.59 7.27
N LEU A 314 -10.91 5.86 6.15
CA LEU A 314 -12.10 5.60 5.32
C LEU A 314 -13.19 4.86 6.11
N MET A 315 -12.85 3.76 6.78
CA MET A 315 -13.83 2.92 7.49
C MET A 315 -14.49 3.65 8.66
N LEU A 316 -13.81 4.62 9.27
CA LEU A 316 -14.33 5.40 10.38
C LEU A 316 -15.24 6.55 9.93
N GLY A 317 -15.08 7.07 8.74
CA GLY A 317 -15.76 8.29 8.31
C GLY A 317 -16.66 8.18 7.09
N MET A 318 -16.56 7.11 6.27
CA MET A 318 -17.42 6.94 5.11
C MET A 318 -18.83 6.50 5.51
N ASN A 319 -19.82 7.20 4.98
CA ASN A 319 -21.21 6.77 4.92
C ASN A 319 -21.54 6.41 3.46
N ASP A 320 -22.78 6.02 3.18
CA ASP A 320 -23.27 5.64 1.84
C ASP A 320 -23.37 6.84 0.86
N GLU A 321 -22.37 7.71 0.87
CA GLU A 321 -22.32 8.85 -0.02
C GLU A 321 -21.76 8.44 -1.39
N ASN A 322 -22.51 8.78 -2.43
CA ASN A 322 -22.19 8.45 -3.82
C ASN A 322 -21.75 9.69 -4.61
N GLY A 323 -21.12 9.44 -5.76
CA GLY A 323 -20.72 10.50 -6.68
C GLY A 323 -19.49 11.28 -6.23
N TRP A 324 -19.36 12.52 -6.67
CA TRP A 324 -18.16 13.33 -6.45
C TRP A 324 -17.97 13.75 -4.98
N HIS A 325 -19.06 13.95 -4.24
CA HIS A 325 -18.99 14.24 -2.78
C HIS A 325 -18.40 13.04 -2.02
N GLY A 326 -18.81 11.83 -2.36
CA GLY A 326 -18.23 10.62 -1.78
C GLY A 326 -16.74 10.48 -2.11
N ALA A 327 -16.33 10.77 -3.35
CA ALA A 327 -14.93 10.75 -3.77
C ALA A 327 -14.08 11.80 -3.03
N LEU A 328 -14.60 13.03 -2.89
CA LEU A 328 -13.94 14.10 -2.13
C LEU A 328 -13.78 13.71 -0.65
N LYS A 329 -14.84 13.21 -0.04
CA LYS A 329 -14.84 12.76 1.34
C LYS A 329 -13.87 11.60 1.55
N ALA A 330 -13.88 10.61 0.67
CA ALA A 330 -12.94 9.49 0.73
C ALA A 330 -11.49 9.96 0.65
N THR A 331 -11.18 10.86 -0.27
CA THR A 331 -9.84 11.44 -0.41
C THR A 331 -9.43 12.20 0.85
N LEU A 332 -10.33 13.00 1.41
CA LEU A 332 -10.10 13.75 2.66
C LEU A 332 -9.84 12.80 3.84
N LEU A 333 -10.69 11.79 4.02
CA LEU A 333 -10.58 10.84 5.13
C LEU A 333 -9.30 10.00 5.06
N ALA A 334 -8.95 9.50 3.87
CA ALA A 334 -7.70 8.79 3.66
C ALA A 334 -6.48 9.71 3.92
N SER A 335 -6.54 10.97 3.47
CA SER A 335 -5.49 11.95 3.71
C SER A 335 -5.35 12.27 5.20
N LEU A 336 -6.45 12.53 5.91
CA LEU A 336 -6.42 12.80 7.36
C LEU A 336 -5.85 11.61 8.16
N GLY A 337 -6.17 10.38 7.75
CA GLY A 337 -5.59 9.18 8.36
C GLY A 337 -4.08 9.08 8.16
N THR A 338 -3.58 9.43 6.98
CA THR A 338 -2.15 9.26 6.62
C THR A 338 -1.28 10.48 6.92
N LEU A 339 -1.85 11.67 7.03
CA LEU A 339 -1.14 12.95 7.15
C LEU A 339 -0.14 12.99 8.32
N PRO A 340 -0.48 12.51 9.55
CA PRO A 340 0.47 12.48 10.65
C PRO A 340 1.68 11.58 10.39
N LEU A 341 1.47 10.44 9.71
CA LEU A 341 2.55 9.53 9.34
C LEU A 341 3.44 10.13 8.23
N ILE A 342 2.82 10.79 7.24
CA ILE A 342 3.56 11.47 6.17
C ILE A 342 4.43 12.58 6.77
N ALA A 343 3.88 13.41 7.66
CA ALA A 343 4.62 14.46 8.34
C ALA A 343 5.80 13.90 9.14
N TYR A 344 5.58 12.82 9.88
CA TYR A 344 6.61 12.18 10.71
C TYR A 344 7.74 11.57 9.88
N HIS A 345 7.41 10.77 8.85
CA HIS A 345 8.41 10.04 8.08
C HIS A 345 9.13 10.87 7.02
N PHE A 346 8.44 11.85 6.43
CA PHE A 346 8.99 12.64 5.33
C PHE A 346 9.38 14.08 5.72
N GLY A 347 8.97 14.56 6.90
CA GLY A 347 9.22 15.92 7.32
C GLY A 347 8.57 16.99 6.41
N THR A 348 7.62 16.59 5.57
CA THR A 348 6.95 17.48 4.62
C THR A 348 5.48 17.14 4.47
N LEU A 349 4.65 18.14 4.21
CA LEU A 349 3.23 17.99 3.90
C LEU A 349 2.93 18.58 2.53
N PRO A 350 2.38 17.78 1.58
CA PRO A 350 2.00 18.25 0.26
C PRO A 350 0.63 18.96 0.33
N LEU A 351 0.61 20.29 0.28
CA LEU A 351 -0.63 21.07 0.36
C LEU A 351 -1.57 20.82 -0.80
N TRP A 352 -1.02 20.70 -2.00
CA TRP A 352 -1.80 20.47 -3.22
C TRP A 352 -2.14 19.00 -3.46
N GLY A 353 -1.75 18.11 -2.54
CA GLY A 353 -2.01 16.68 -2.67
C GLY A 353 -3.49 16.32 -2.74
N LEU A 354 -4.34 16.98 -1.94
CA LEU A 354 -5.79 16.72 -1.94
C LEU A 354 -6.44 17.07 -3.29
N PRO A 355 -6.34 18.31 -3.80
CA PRO A 355 -6.91 18.67 -5.10
C PRO A 355 -6.24 17.90 -6.26
N ALA A 356 -4.94 17.67 -6.22
CA ALA A 356 -4.26 16.90 -7.25
C ALA A 356 -4.77 15.45 -7.31
N ASN A 357 -4.95 14.79 -6.16
CA ASN A 357 -5.51 13.44 -6.11
C ASN A 357 -6.94 13.40 -6.67
N LEU A 358 -7.79 14.35 -6.30
CA LEU A 358 -9.17 14.40 -6.79
C LEU A 358 -9.24 14.50 -8.33
N LEU A 359 -8.32 15.23 -8.93
CA LEU A 359 -8.23 15.38 -10.39
C LEU A 359 -7.57 14.19 -11.08
N VAL A 360 -6.53 13.60 -10.47
CA VAL A 360 -5.73 12.54 -11.08
C VAL A 360 -6.39 11.16 -10.96
N LEU A 361 -7.07 10.84 -9.84
CA LEU A 361 -7.61 9.50 -9.59
C LEU A 361 -8.60 8.99 -10.66
N PRO A 362 -9.53 9.79 -11.20
CA PRO A 362 -10.39 9.35 -12.30
C PRO A 362 -9.61 8.99 -13.57
N ALA A 363 -8.57 9.77 -13.89
CA ALA A 363 -7.71 9.50 -15.03
C ALA A 363 -6.87 8.23 -14.84
N VAL A 364 -6.40 7.98 -13.62
CA VAL A 364 -5.68 6.75 -13.26
C VAL A 364 -6.53 5.51 -13.49
N SER A 365 -7.77 5.51 -12.96
CA SER A 365 -8.69 4.38 -13.12
C SER A 365 -9.00 4.10 -14.60
N ALA A 366 -9.26 5.15 -15.38
CA ALA A 366 -9.48 5.04 -16.81
C ALA A 366 -8.24 4.52 -17.55
N THR A 367 -7.05 5.07 -17.24
CA THR A 367 -5.78 4.64 -17.83
C THR A 367 -5.50 3.16 -17.56
N MET A 368 -5.72 2.69 -16.34
CA MET A 368 -5.51 1.27 -16.00
C MET A 368 -6.43 0.35 -16.81
N VAL A 369 -7.71 0.67 -16.91
CA VAL A 369 -8.66 -0.14 -17.68
C VAL A 369 -8.29 -0.13 -19.15
N LEU A 370 -8.01 1.04 -19.74
CA LEU A 370 -7.61 1.17 -21.13
C LEU A 370 -6.29 0.46 -21.42
N ALA A 371 -5.31 0.52 -20.51
CA ALA A 371 -4.03 -0.15 -20.69
C ALA A 371 -4.18 -1.69 -20.73
N LEU A 372 -5.06 -2.26 -19.88
CA LEU A 372 -5.39 -3.68 -19.94
C LEU A 372 -6.12 -4.05 -21.24
N LEU A 373 -7.04 -3.23 -21.71
CA LEU A 373 -7.72 -3.41 -23.01
C LEU A 373 -6.73 -3.29 -24.17
N GLY A 374 -5.82 -2.33 -24.12
CA GLY A 374 -4.77 -2.17 -25.13
C GLY A 374 -3.81 -3.35 -25.17
N ALA A 375 -3.43 -3.91 -24.03
CA ALA A 375 -2.55 -5.07 -23.95
C ALA A 375 -3.17 -6.35 -24.55
N VAL A 376 -4.51 -6.43 -24.66
CA VAL A 376 -5.23 -7.52 -25.38
C VAL A 376 -5.54 -7.17 -26.83
N GLY A 377 -4.96 -6.08 -27.37
CA GLY A 377 -5.02 -5.74 -28.80
C GLY A 377 -6.04 -4.68 -29.20
N ILE A 378 -6.75 -4.04 -28.26
CA ILE A 378 -7.68 -2.96 -28.58
C ILE A 378 -6.87 -1.67 -28.83
N PRO A 379 -7.08 -0.93 -29.95
CA PRO A 379 -6.26 0.23 -30.32
C PRO A 379 -6.68 1.50 -29.54
N VAL A 380 -6.38 1.54 -28.25
CA VAL A 380 -6.75 2.65 -27.32
C VAL A 380 -5.56 3.52 -26.92
N GLY A 381 -4.40 3.34 -27.55
CA GLY A 381 -3.15 4.03 -27.17
C GLY A 381 -3.29 5.56 -27.13
N PHE A 382 -3.97 6.17 -28.12
CA PHE A 382 -4.17 7.61 -28.17
C PHE A 382 -4.98 8.17 -26.98
N LEU A 383 -5.95 7.39 -26.46
CA LEU A 383 -6.71 7.78 -25.25
C LEU A 383 -5.82 7.74 -24.02
N ILE A 384 -4.96 6.71 -23.93
CA ILE A 384 -4.02 6.55 -22.83
C ILE A 384 -3.00 7.70 -22.83
N ASP A 385 -2.48 8.07 -24.02
CA ASP A 385 -1.55 9.20 -24.17
C ASP A 385 -2.18 10.51 -23.73
N GLY A 386 -3.45 10.76 -24.10
CA GLY A 386 -4.19 11.93 -23.67
C GLY A 386 -4.41 12.00 -22.15
N LEU A 387 -4.79 10.87 -21.53
CA LEU A 387 -4.98 10.78 -20.08
C LEU A 387 -3.65 10.94 -19.33
N ALA A 388 -2.57 10.33 -19.84
CA ALA A 388 -1.25 10.47 -19.27
C ALA A 388 -0.72 11.91 -19.36
N ALA A 389 -0.91 12.56 -20.48
CA ALA A 389 -0.58 13.99 -20.65
C ALA A 389 -1.37 14.86 -19.65
N TYR A 390 -2.68 14.61 -19.49
CA TYR A 390 -3.51 15.28 -18.49
C TYR A 390 -2.96 15.05 -17.07
N MET A 391 -2.71 13.80 -16.67
CA MET A 391 -2.16 13.48 -15.34
C MET A 391 -0.84 14.20 -15.08
N ARG A 392 0.08 14.19 -16.06
CA ARG A 392 1.36 14.88 -15.94
C ARG A 392 1.17 16.38 -15.77
N THR A 393 0.28 17.00 -16.54
CA THR A 393 -0.02 18.44 -16.42
C THR A 393 -0.51 18.78 -15.02
N VAL A 394 -1.47 18.01 -14.46
CA VAL A 394 -1.99 18.26 -13.11
C VAL A 394 -0.91 18.06 -12.05
N VAL A 395 -0.11 16.98 -12.17
CA VAL A 395 0.94 16.64 -11.20
C VAL A 395 2.05 17.72 -11.21
N HIS A 396 2.50 18.15 -12.39
CA HIS A 396 3.53 19.18 -12.50
C HIS A 396 2.99 20.54 -12.02
N ALA A 397 1.77 20.93 -12.39
CA ALA A 397 1.15 22.14 -11.89
C ALA A 397 1.04 22.18 -10.36
N ALA A 398 0.67 21.05 -9.73
CA ALA A 398 0.62 20.92 -8.28
C ALA A 398 2.02 20.93 -7.63
N ALA A 399 3.02 20.37 -8.30
CA ALA A 399 4.40 20.32 -7.81
C ALA A 399 5.11 21.68 -7.87
N ASP A 400 4.75 22.51 -8.86
CA ASP A 400 5.34 23.83 -9.11
C ASP A 400 4.53 24.95 -8.45
N ALA A 401 3.37 24.64 -7.87
CA ALA A 401 2.52 25.62 -7.20
C ALA A 401 3.21 26.21 -5.95
N PRO A 402 2.93 27.48 -5.62
CA PRO A 402 3.46 28.10 -4.42
C PRO A 402 3.10 27.29 -3.16
N GLY A 403 4.09 27.01 -2.30
CA GLY A 403 3.87 26.22 -1.10
C GLY A 403 3.50 24.76 -1.39
N ALA A 404 3.98 24.18 -2.49
CA ALA A 404 3.69 22.79 -2.87
C ALA A 404 3.98 21.80 -1.73
N GLN A 405 5.00 22.08 -0.94
CA GLN A 405 5.36 21.33 0.26
C GLN A 405 5.62 22.29 1.42
N ILE A 406 5.03 22.00 2.58
CA ILE A 406 5.39 22.63 3.84
C ILE A 406 6.37 21.73 4.57
N MET A 407 7.49 22.31 5.00
CA MET A 407 8.44 21.62 5.90
C MET A 407 7.83 21.50 7.29
N VAL A 408 7.83 20.31 7.85
CA VAL A 408 7.39 20.03 9.22
C VAL A 408 8.61 19.70 10.06
N PRO A 409 8.86 20.40 11.18
CA PRO A 409 9.93 20.04 12.10
C PRO A 409 9.77 18.62 12.62
N ALA A 410 10.87 17.94 12.90
CA ALA A 410 10.85 16.64 13.56
C ALA A 410 10.08 16.73 14.89
N PHE A 411 9.16 15.81 15.11
CA PHE A 411 8.35 15.76 16.32
C PHE A 411 8.28 14.34 16.87
N HIS A 412 7.95 14.24 18.15
CA HIS A 412 7.86 12.93 18.80
C HIS A 412 6.64 12.15 18.31
N PRO A 413 6.75 10.83 18.02
CA PRO A 413 5.67 10.02 17.44
C PRO A 413 4.40 9.94 18.30
N VAL A 414 4.45 10.28 19.58
CA VAL A 414 3.26 10.43 20.45
C VAL A 414 2.23 11.39 19.83
N TRP A 415 2.69 12.43 19.13
CA TRP A 415 1.81 13.38 18.47
C TRP A 415 0.94 12.74 17.38
N ILE A 416 1.41 11.66 16.73
CA ILE A 416 0.62 10.91 15.75
C ILE A 416 -0.65 10.36 16.41
N GLY A 417 -0.47 9.70 17.57
CA GLY A 417 -1.59 9.17 18.34
C GLY A 417 -2.54 10.26 18.85
N LEU A 418 -1.99 11.37 19.33
CA LEU A 418 -2.78 12.52 19.81
C LEU A 418 -3.57 13.19 18.66
N LEU A 419 -2.97 13.33 17.48
CA LEU A 419 -3.65 13.86 16.30
C LEU A 419 -4.80 12.96 15.85
N TRP A 420 -4.60 11.64 15.82
CA TRP A 420 -5.67 10.70 15.52
C TRP A 420 -6.78 10.71 16.58
N LEU A 421 -6.41 10.80 17.87
CA LEU A 421 -7.37 10.91 18.94
C LEU A 421 -8.17 12.21 18.84
N ALA A 422 -7.51 13.34 18.59
CA ALA A 422 -8.16 14.63 18.36
C ALA A 422 -9.09 14.56 17.16
N TRP A 423 -8.65 13.96 16.06
CA TRP A 423 -9.52 13.76 14.89
C TRP A 423 -10.74 12.91 15.23
N LEU A 424 -10.57 11.78 15.89
CA LEU A 424 -11.69 10.91 16.32
C LEU A 424 -12.65 11.61 17.29
N THR A 425 -12.15 12.50 18.16
CA THR A 425 -12.99 13.23 19.12
C THR A 425 -13.71 14.42 18.50
N LEU A 426 -13.09 15.08 17.53
CA LEU A 426 -13.66 16.25 16.83
C LEU A 426 -14.58 15.83 15.67
N TRP A 427 -14.33 14.65 15.10
CA TRP A 427 -15.17 14.11 14.04
C TRP A 427 -16.53 13.71 14.60
N ARG A 428 -17.54 14.53 14.32
CA ARG A 428 -18.94 14.20 14.58
C ARG A 428 -19.56 13.72 13.28
N PRO A 429 -19.90 12.42 13.13
CA PRO A 429 -20.76 12.00 12.04
C PRO A 429 -22.07 12.78 12.15
N ARG A 430 -22.47 13.45 11.06
CA ARG A 430 -23.80 14.09 11.03
C ARG A 430 -24.83 13.00 11.21
N GLU A 431 -25.72 13.18 12.17
CA GLU A 431 -26.90 12.34 12.32
C GLU A 431 -27.69 12.47 11.01
N VAL A 432 -27.86 11.35 10.32
CA VAL A 432 -28.90 11.25 9.30
C VAL A 432 -30.19 11.21 10.10
N GLU A 433 -30.94 12.31 10.12
CA GLU A 433 -32.31 12.32 10.63
C GLU A 433 -33.09 11.23 9.90
N PRO A 434 -33.92 10.48 10.63
CA PRO A 434 -34.68 9.35 10.12
C PRO A 434 -35.69 9.72 9.04
#